data_666e59764a0f19393cc4dd9f22c72613
#
_entry.id   666e59764a0f19393cc4dd9f22c72613
#
_cell.length_a   1.000
_cell.length_b   1.000
_cell.length_c   1.000
_cell.angle_alpha   90.00
_cell.angle_beta   90.00
_cell.angle_gamma   90.00
#
_symmetry.space_group_name_H-M   'P 1'
#
loop_
_entity.id
_entity.type
_entity.pdbx_description
1 polymer ?
#
loop_
_entity_poly.entity_id
_entity_poly.type
_entity_poly.pdbx_seq_one_letter_code
_entity_poly.pdbx_strand_id
1 'polypeptide(L)'
;EVRKQTRPVAGKDYWTKGAIRRFLAYKVFNILLIERNSQDPQAAIRQMTEALENDSLIIFPEGTRKTDDDLPLQPFKSGLYYLAKENLDCEFVPVWISNMNNVLPKGFILPIPLLCDLYVGEPLKLEIDETKGEFLTRAQSALLSLNISEKGKS
;
A
#
# COMPACT_ATOMS: atom_id res chain seq x y z
N GLU A 1 -10.20 18.52 -1.63
CA GLU A 1 -9.21 18.79 -0.56
C GLU A 1 -8.59 17.49 -0.04
N VAL A 2 -9.37 16.48 0.34
CA VAL A 2 -8.91 15.14 0.80
C VAL A 2 -7.91 14.49 -0.16
N ARG A 3 -8.11 14.59 -1.47
CA ARG A 3 -7.19 14.02 -2.48
C ARG A 3 -5.79 14.63 -2.43
N LYS A 4 -5.63 15.87 -1.99
CA LYS A 4 -4.33 16.53 -1.88
C LYS A 4 -3.55 16.05 -0.65
N GLN A 5 -4.29 15.60 0.37
CA GLN A 5 -3.75 15.10 1.63
C GLN A 5 -3.61 13.56 1.66
N THR A 6 -3.95 12.88 0.56
CA THR A 6 -3.81 11.42 0.47
C THR A 6 -2.81 11.08 -0.63
N ARG A 7 -1.70 10.46 -0.27
CA ARG A 7 -0.57 10.21 -1.16
C ARG A 7 -0.26 8.71 -1.29
N PRO A 8 -0.36 8.14 -2.50
CA PRO A 8 0.16 6.80 -2.74
C PRO A 8 1.68 6.76 -2.60
N VAL A 9 2.20 5.69 -1.98
CA VAL A 9 3.64 5.45 -1.87
C VAL A 9 4.08 4.51 -2.99
N ALA A 10 5.09 4.90 -3.76
CA ALA A 10 5.59 4.08 -4.86
C ALA A 10 7.11 4.20 -5.05
N GLY A 11 7.71 3.19 -5.71
CA GLY A 11 9.13 3.19 -6.01
C GLY A 11 9.49 4.21 -7.09
N LYS A 12 10.53 5.00 -6.85
CA LYS A 12 11.05 6.02 -7.75
C LYS A 12 11.54 5.44 -9.08
N ASP A 13 12.11 4.24 -9.04
CA ASP A 13 12.69 3.51 -10.15
C ASP A 13 11.73 3.31 -11.34
N TYR A 14 10.44 3.15 -11.07
CA TYR A 14 9.42 2.98 -12.10
C TYR A 14 8.85 4.32 -12.60
N TRP A 15 8.54 5.24 -11.69
CA TRP A 15 7.79 6.45 -12.00
C TRP A 15 8.66 7.58 -12.57
N THR A 16 9.99 7.51 -12.41
CA THR A 16 10.91 8.51 -12.97
C THR A 16 11.31 8.24 -14.42
N LYS A 17 10.97 7.04 -14.96
CA LYS A 17 11.24 6.66 -16.34
C LYS A 17 10.26 7.34 -17.31
N GLY A 18 10.66 8.49 -17.87
CA GLY A 18 9.90 9.23 -18.88
C GLY A 18 9.05 10.39 -18.34
N ALA A 19 8.81 11.38 -19.21
CA ALA A 19 8.14 12.63 -18.84
C ALA A 19 6.68 12.42 -18.46
N ILE A 20 5.96 11.55 -19.17
CA ILE A 20 4.54 11.27 -18.94
C ILE A 20 4.33 10.64 -17.54
N ARG A 21 5.15 9.63 -17.17
CA ARG A 21 5.06 8.99 -15.86
C ARG A 21 5.35 9.98 -14.73
N ARG A 22 6.37 10.84 -14.90
CA ARG A 22 6.68 11.90 -13.92
C ARG A 22 5.52 12.88 -13.77
N PHE A 23 4.93 13.30 -14.89
CA PHE A 23 3.76 14.18 -14.86
C PHE A 23 2.59 13.54 -14.09
N LEU A 24 2.27 12.28 -14.39
CA LEU A 24 1.23 11.53 -13.69
C LEU A 24 1.53 11.39 -12.20
N ALA A 25 2.78 11.02 -11.86
CA ALA A 25 3.19 10.83 -10.47
C ALA A 25 3.02 12.11 -9.64
N TYR A 26 3.50 13.25 -10.12
CA TYR A 26 3.53 14.49 -9.35
C TYR A 26 2.27 15.35 -9.49
N LYS A 27 1.69 15.42 -10.71
CA LYS A 27 0.58 16.35 -11.00
C LYS A 27 -0.80 15.71 -10.90
N VAL A 28 -0.88 14.41 -11.17
CA VAL A 28 -2.18 13.71 -11.17
C VAL A 28 -2.40 12.94 -9.87
N PHE A 29 -1.45 12.12 -9.46
CA PHE A 29 -1.62 11.21 -8.32
C PHE A 29 -0.97 11.69 -7.02
N ASN A 30 -0.16 12.74 -7.05
CA ASN A 30 0.58 13.25 -5.89
C ASN A 30 1.38 12.15 -5.15
N ILE A 31 2.06 11.27 -5.91
CA ILE A 31 2.73 10.09 -5.39
C ILE A 31 3.94 10.50 -4.53
N LEU A 32 4.07 9.90 -3.36
CA LEU A 32 5.31 9.92 -2.58
C LEU A 32 6.27 8.89 -3.17
N LEU A 33 7.32 9.37 -3.84
CA LEU A 33 8.32 8.51 -4.49
C LEU A 33 9.44 8.17 -3.52
N ILE A 34 9.58 6.88 -3.19
CA ILE A 34 10.63 6.37 -2.30
C ILE A 34 11.69 5.59 -3.08
N GLU A 35 12.93 5.60 -2.60
CA GLU A 35 14.01 4.78 -3.12
C GLU A 35 14.00 3.41 -2.45
N ARG A 36 13.72 2.36 -3.25
CA ARG A 36 13.62 0.98 -2.74
C ARG A 36 14.98 0.32 -2.54
N ASN A 37 15.99 0.74 -3.30
CA ASN A 37 17.34 0.18 -3.30
C ASN A 37 18.38 1.17 -2.76
N SER A 38 17.99 2.02 -1.81
CA SER A 38 18.91 2.92 -1.12
C SER A 38 19.94 2.13 -0.31
N GLN A 39 21.16 2.63 -0.25
CA GLN A 39 22.18 2.14 0.71
C GLN A 39 21.74 2.38 2.17
N ASP A 40 20.80 3.27 2.38
CA ASP A 40 20.14 3.54 3.65
C ASP A 40 18.70 2.98 3.65
N PRO A 41 18.46 1.81 4.24
CA PRO A 41 17.13 1.21 4.33
C PRO A 41 16.11 2.06 5.09
N GLN A 42 16.59 2.96 5.96
CA GLN A 42 15.73 3.82 6.77
C GLN A 42 15.31 5.10 6.05
N ALA A 43 15.97 5.48 4.94
CA ALA A 43 15.63 6.69 4.20
C ALA A 43 14.17 6.72 3.75
N ALA A 44 13.64 5.59 3.27
CA ALA A 44 12.24 5.49 2.87
C ALA A 44 11.28 5.65 4.07
N ILE A 45 11.64 5.12 5.23
CA ILE A 45 10.82 5.25 6.46
C ILE A 45 10.78 6.72 6.89
N ARG A 46 11.94 7.40 6.94
CA ARG A 46 11.99 8.84 7.28
C ARG A 46 11.14 9.68 6.33
N GLN A 47 11.23 9.45 5.02
CA GLN A 47 10.40 10.17 4.04
C GLN A 47 8.90 9.94 4.25
N MET A 48 8.50 8.73 4.60
CA MET A 48 7.10 8.42 4.91
C MET A 48 6.66 9.06 6.24
N THR A 49 7.50 9.04 7.27
CA THR A 49 7.25 9.69 8.56
C THR A 49 7.06 11.20 8.40
N GLU A 50 7.95 11.87 7.67
CA GLU A 50 7.83 13.30 7.35
C GLU A 50 6.51 13.62 6.60
N ALA A 51 6.14 12.76 5.66
CA ALA A 51 4.89 12.95 4.92
C ALA A 51 3.65 12.76 5.80
N LEU A 52 3.68 11.85 6.80
CA LEU A 52 2.59 11.60 7.73
C LEU A 52 2.27 12.78 8.66
N GLU A 53 3.19 13.74 8.81
CA GLU A 53 2.90 14.97 9.58
C GLU A 53 1.72 15.77 9.00
N ASN A 54 1.50 15.71 7.70
CA ASN A 54 0.48 16.50 6.99
C ASN A 54 -0.44 15.70 6.09
N ASP A 55 -0.06 14.46 5.74
CA ASP A 55 -0.71 13.66 4.71
C ASP A 55 -1.09 12.26 5.25
N SER A 56 -2.11 11.67 4.68
CA SER A 56 -2.38 10.23 4.78
C SER A 56 -1.66 9.48 3.65
N LEU A 57 -1.12 8.31 3.94
CA LEU A 57 -0.41 7.50 2.95
C LEU A 57 -1.20 6.27 2.53
N ILE A 58 -1.21 5.97 1.23
CA ILE A 58 -1.68 4.70 0.69
C ILE A 58 -0.45 3.81 0.46
N ILE A 59 -0.36 2.71 1.21
CA ILE A 59 0.78 1.81 1.18
C ILE A 59 0.34 0.45 0.65
N PHE A 60 1.16 -0.13 -0.23
CA PHE A 60 1.04 -1.51 -0.66
C PHE A 60 2.08 -2.34 0.09
N PRO A 61 1.68 -3.04 1.17
CA PRO A 61 2.64 -3.64 2.10
C PRO A 61 3.45 -4.79 1.52
N GLU A 62 2.98 -5.40 0.44
CA GLU A 62 3.72 -6.41 -0.32
C GLU A 62 4.95 -5.83 -1.04
N GLY A 63 4.96 -4.52 -1.32
CA GLY A 63 6.06 -3.81 -1.97
C GLY A 63 6.29 -4.17 -3.43
N THR A 64 5.54 -5.10 -3.99
CA THR A 64 5.61 -5.55 -5.38
C THR A 64 4.23 -5.95 -5.88
N ARG A 65 4.08 -6.11 -7.20
CA ARG A 65 2.87 -6.72 -7.75
C ARG A 65 2.87 -8.20 -7.43
N LYS A 66 1.70 -8.77 -7.23
CA LYS A 66 1.51 -10.20 -7.03
C LYS A 66 2.15 -10.97 -8.19
N THR A 67 3.06 -11.88 -7.85
CA THR A 67 3.78 -12.72 -8.83
C THR A 67 3.32 -14.17 -8.80
N ASP A 68 2.69 -14.58 -7.68
CA ASP A 68 2.18 -15.93 -7.47
C ASP A 68 0.64 -15.86 -7.42
N ASP A 69 -0.01 -16.52 -8.36
CA ASP A 69 -1.47 -16.51 -8.48
C ASP A 69 -2.13 -17.44 -7.45
N ASP A 70 -1.36 -18.34 -6.80
CA ASP A 70 -1.87 -19.28 -5.79
C ASP A 70 -2.07 -18.63 -4.41
N LEU A 71 -1.35 -17.52 -4.13
CA LEU A 71 -1.46 -16.82 -2.86
C LEU A 71 -2.36 -15.59 -2.99
N PRO A 72 -3.31 -15.37 -2.07
CA PRO A 72 -4.16 -14.17 -2.08
C PRO A 72 -3.35 -12.88 -1.83
N LEU A 73 -2.30 -12.93 -0.99
CA LEU A 73 -1.37 -11.84 -0.70
C LEU A 73 0.07 -12.38 -0.63
N GLN A 74 1.01 -11.56 -1.06
CA GLN A 74 2.43 -11.79 -0.80
C GLN A 74 2.80 -11.41 0.65
N PRO A 75 3.88 -11.95 1.22
CA PRO A 75 4.35 -11.55 2.54
C PRO A 75 4.59 -10.04 2.63
N PHE A 76 4.15 -9.44 3.72
CA PHE A 76 4.34 -8.02 3.96
C PHE A 76 5.80 -7.68 4.22
N LYS A 77 6.27 -6.59 3.66
CA LYS A 77 7.62 -6.08 3.87
C LYS A 77 7.77 -5.46 5.27
N SER A 78 8.93 -5.63 5.85
CA SER A 78 9.27 -5.11 7.19
C SER A 78 9.14 -3.59 7.32
N GLY A 79 9.12 -2.86 6.20
CA GLY A 79 8.93 -1.42 6.19
C GLY A 79 7.64 -0.95 6.87
N LEU A 80 6.56 -1.74 6.79
CA LEU A 80 5.31 -1.44 7.49
C LEU A 80 5.49 -1.41 9.02
N TYR A 81 6.23 -2.38 9.58
CA TYR A 81 6.52 -2.42 11.01
C TYR A 81 7.41 -1.25 11.45
N TYR A 82 8.45 -0.94 10.70
CA TYR A 82 9.34 0.17 11.06
C TYR A 82 8.62 1.52 10.97
N LEU A 83 7.73 1.69 9.98
CA LEU A 83 6.89 2.88 9.90
C LEU A 83 5.96 2.99 11.12
N ALA A 84 5.33 1.88 11.54
CA ALA A 84 4.50 1.85 12.73
C ALA A 84 5.30 2.17 14.01
N LYS A 85 6.52 1.66 14.10
CA LYS A 85 7.42 1.89 15.24
C LYS A 85 7.87 3.35 15.38
N GLU A 86 8.13 4.01 14.25
CA GLU A 86 8.48 5.44 14.21
C GLU A 86 7.26 6.35 14.46
N ASN A 87 6.03 5.85 14.26
CA ASN A 87 4.80 6.62 14.30
C ASN A 87 3.72 5.88 15.12
N LEU A 88 3.90 5.80 16.44
CA LEU A 88 3.03 5.01 17.34
C LEU A 88 1.56 5.45 17.34
N ASP A 89 1.29 6.71 17.05
CA ASP A 89 -0.08 7.24 16.96
C ASP A 89 -0.74 6.99 15.59
N CYS A 90 0.03 6.51 14.60
CA CYS A 90 -0.47 6.26 13.27
C CYS A 90 -1.41 5.05 13.23
N GLU A 91 -2.54 5.22 12.56
CA GLU A 91 -3.51 4.16 12.32
C GLU A 91 -3.32 3.55 10.93
N PHE A 92 -3.27 2.22 10.88
CA PHE A 92 -3.19 1.46 9.63
C PHE A 92 -4.57 0.88 9.34
N VAL A 93 -5.25 1.44 8.35
CA VAL A 93 -6.59 0.99 7.93
C VAL A 93 -6.43 -0.01 6.79
N PRO A 94 -6.76 -1.31 6.99
CA PRO A 94 -6.73 -2.28 5.90
C PRO A 94 -7.86 -1.98 4.90
N VAL A 95 -7.51 -1.95 3.61
CA VAL A 95 -8.46 -1.73 2.51
C VAL A 95 -8.26 -2.80 1.46
N TRP A 96 -9.29 -3.60 1.22
CA TRP A 96 -9.32 -4.60 0.15
C TRP A 96 -10.07 -4.07 -1.06
N ILE A 97 -9.48 -4.23 -2.24
CA ILE A 97 -10.10 -3.87 -3.51
C ILE A 97 -10.39 -5.15 -4.28
N SER A 98 -11.66 -5.45 -4.48
CA SER A 98 -12.08 -6.61 -5.26
C SER A 98 -12.00 -6.35 -6.77
N ASN A 99 -11.94 -7.41 -7.56
CA ASN A 99 -11.93 -7.38 -9.04
C ASN A 99 -10.77 -6.59 -9.70
N MET A 100 -9.77 -6.13 -8.95
CA MET A 100 -8.67 -5.34 -9.49
C MET A 100 -7.92 -6.07 -10.61
N ASN A 101 -7.73 -7.39 -10.52
CA ASN A 101 -7.05 -8.19 -11.55
C ASN A 101 -7.82 -8.21 -12.87
N ASN A 102 -9.16 -8.10 -12.80
CA ASN A 102 -10.03 -8.10 -13.97
C ASN A 102 -10.12 -6.70 -14.61
N VAL A 103 -9.91 -5.64 -13.82
CA VAL A 103 -9.90 -4.26 -14.31
C VAL A 103 -8.67 -3.95 -15.13
N LEU A 104 -7.51 -4.48 -14.73
CA LEU A 104 -6.24 -4.28 -15.46
C LEU A 104 -5.49 -5.61 -15.62
N PRO A 105 -5.94 -6.50 -16.52
CA PRO A 105 -5.26 -7.76 -16.78
C PRO A 105 -3.80 -7.56 -17.22
N LYS A 106 -2.95 -8.54 -16.93
CA LYS A 106 -1.54 -8.52 -17.37
C LYS A 106 -1.46 -8.32 -18.89
N GLY A 107 -0.74 -7.27 -19.33
CA GLY A 107 -0.53 -6.97 -20.75
C GLY A 107 -1.50 -5.94 -21.35
N PHE A 108 -2.53 -5.53 -20.67
CA PHE A 108 -3.42 -4.45 -21.10
C PHE A 108 -2.98 -3.10 -20.56
N ILE A 109 -3.08 -2.06 -21.39
CA ILE A 109 -2.70 -0.68 -21.05
C ILE A 109 -3.94 0.12 -20.63
N LEU A 110 -5.11 -0.25 -21.13
CA LEU A 110 -6.39 0.40 -20.82
C LEU A 110 -7.13 -0.40 -19.75
N PRO A 111 -7.58 0.25 -18.66
CA PRO A 111 -8.42 -0.40 -17.68
C PRO A 111 -9.77 -0.75 -18.30
N ILE A 112 -10.24 -1.97 -18.05
CA ILE A 112 -11.61 -2.36 -18.39
C ILE A 112 -12.52 -1.72 -17.32
N PRO A 113 -13.60 -1.01 -17.71
CA PRO A 113 -14.48 -0.35 -16.75
C PRO A 113 -15.38 -1.38 -16.03
N LEU A 114 -14.77 -2.13 -15.11
CA LEU A 114 -15.46 -3.05 -14.23
C LEU A 114 -15.69 -2.38 -12.88
N LEU A 115 -16.80 -2.74 -12.23
CA LEU A 115 -17.07 -2.32 -10.86
C LEU A 115 -16.09 -3.00 -9.92
N CYS A 116 -15.42 -2.20 -9.10
CA CYS A 116 -14.60 -2.65 -7.98
C CYS A 116 -15.33 -2.33 -6.68
N ASP A 117 -15.38 -3.30 -5.78
CA ASP A 117 -15.85 -3.05 -4.42
C ASP A 117 -14.64 -2.74 -3.52
N LEU A 118 -14.83 -1.81 -2.59
CA LEU A 118 -13.87 -1.46 -1.57
C LEU A 118 -14.38 -1.95 -0.21
N TYR A 119 -13.59 -2.78 0.45
CA TYR A 119 -13.86 -3.24 1.81
C TYR A 119 -12.85 -2.60 2.74
N VAL A 120 -13.34 -1.87 3.72
CA VAL A 120 -12.54 -1.15 4.72
C VAL A 120 -12.67 -1.86 6.04
N GLY A 121 -11.54 -2.24 6.64
CA GLY A 121 -11.50 -2.89 7.95
C GLY A 121 -11.23 -1.92 9.09
N GLU A 122 -11.18 -2.48 10.30
CA GLU A 122 -10.89 -1.72 11.51
C GLU A 122 -9.44 -1.21 11.52
N PRO A 123 -9.20 0.00 12.01
CA PRO A 123 -7.85 0.54 12.16
C PRO A 123 -6.98 -0.32 13.09
N LEU A 124 -5.72 -0.46 12.73
CA LEU A 124 -4.70 -1.15 13.50
C LEU A 124 -3.62 -0.16 13.94
N LYS A 125 -3.15 -0.31 15.18
CA LYS A 125 -1.92 0.35 15.69
C LYS A 125 -0.93 -0.73 16.12
N LEU A 126 0.34 -0.36 16.15
CA LEU A 126 1.35 -1.22 16.79
C LEU A 126 1.09 -1.27 18.29
N GLU A 127 1.02 -2.48 18.85
CA GLU A 127 0.81 -2.70 20.28
C GLU A 127 2.11 -2.64 21.05
N ILE A 128 2.02 -2.37 22.35
CA ILE A 128 3.18 -2.35 23.24
C ILE A 128 3.79 -3.75 23.28
N ASP A 129 5.11 -3.83 23.10
CA ASP A 129 5.88 -5.09 23.08
C ASP A 129 5.56 -6.05 21.91
N GLU A 130 4.73 -5.63 20.95
CA GLU A 130 4.43 -6.43 19.76
C GLU A 130 5.68 -6.57 18.88
N THR A 131 6.08 -7.79 18.60
CA THR A 131 7.22 -8.05 17.72
C THR A 131 6.89 -7.76 16.26
N LYS A 132 7.93 -7.58 15.45
CA LYS A 132 7.78 -7.38 14.01
C LYS A 132 6.96 -8.49 13.34
N GLY A 133 7.19 -9.75 13.73
CA GLY A 133 6.50 -10.90 13.15
C GLY A 133 5.00 -10.90 13.49
N GLU A 134 4.67 -10.62 14.74
CA GLU A 134 3.29 -10.56 15.22
C GLU A 134 2.51 -9.45 14.53
N PHE A 135 3.06 -8.22 14.50
CA PHE A 135 2.41 -7.09 13.82
C PHE A 135 2.15 -7.35 12.35
N LEU A 136 3.16 -7.83 11.60
CA LEU A 136 3.00 -8.10 10.17
C LEU A 136 1.97 -9.21 9.90
N THR A 137 1.95 -10.25 10.75
CA THR A 137 0.97 -11.34 10.65
C THR A 137 -0.43 -10.84 10.96
N ARG A 138 -0.60 -10.03 12.00
CA ARG A 138 -1.88 -9.43 12.39
C ARG A 138 -2.40 -8.49 11.30
N ALA A 139 -1.55 -7.62 10.76
CA ALA A 139 -1.92 -6.72 9.67
C ALA A 139 -2.30 -7.48 8.39
N GLN A 140 -1.57 -8.55 8.04
CA GLN A 140 -1.88 -9.40 6.90
C GLN A 140 -3.22 -10.15 7.10
N SER A 141 -3.46 -10.67 8.29
CA SER A 141 -4.70 -11.37 8.63
C SER A 141 -5.91 -10.44 8.60
N ALA A 142 -5.75 -9.20 9.10
CA ALA A 142 -6.79 -8.19 9.02
C ALA A 142 -7.16 -7.84 7.57
N LEU A 143 -6.17 -7.71 6.69
CA LEU A 143 -6.44 -7.47 5.27
C LEU A 143 -7.08 -8.69 4.59
N LEU A 144 -6.62 -9.91 4.90
CA LEU A 144 -7.18 -11.16 4.34
C LEU A 144 -8.62 -11.40 4.79
N SER A 145 -9.00 -11.00 6.00
CA SER A 145 -10.37 -11.15 6.50
C SER A 145 -11.39 -10.40 5.64
N LEU A 146 -10.98 -9.31 4.98
CA LEU A 146 -11.83 -8.53 4.08
C LEU A 146 -12.10 -9.25 2.75
N ASN A 147 -11.26 -10.21 2.34
CA ASN A 147 -11.45 -11.00 1.12
C ASN A 147 -12.61 -12.00 1.24
N ILE A 148 -13.01 -12.39 2.45
CA ILE A 148 -14.09 -13.36 2.68
C ILE A 148 -15.44 -12.81 2.21
N SER A 149 -15.59 -11.48 2.17
CA SER A 149 -16.81 -10.82 1.69
C SER A 149 -17.11 -11.11 0.21
N GLU A 150 -16.14 -11.53 -0.60
CA GLU A 150 -16.35 -11.95 -1.99
C GLU A 150 -16.97 -13.35 -2.11
N LYS A 151 -16.64 -14.26 -1.19
CA LYS A 151 -17.10 -15.68 -1.25
C LYS A 151 -18.57 -15.87 -0.85
N GLY A 152 -19.18 -14.87 -0.23
CA GLY A 152 -20.59 -14.90 0.20
C GLY A 152 -21.60 -14.35 -0.82
N LYS A 153 -21.13 -13.88 -1.99
CA LYS A 153 -22.00 -13.31 -3.04
C LYS A 153 -22.13 -14.21 -4.29
N SER A 154 -21.74 -15.49 -4.20
CA SER A 154 -21.94 -16.49 -5.29
C SER A 154 -23.25 -17.21 -5.12
#